data_0d1c34ca3f097707cb6133acf2291808
#
_entry.id   0d1c34ca3f097707cb6133acf2291808
#
_cell.length_a   1.000
_cell.length_b   1.000
_cell.length_c   1.000
_cell.angle_alpha   90.00
_cell.angle_beta   90.00
_cell.angle_gamma   90.00
#
_symmetry.space_group_name_H-M   'P 1'
#
loop_
_entity.id
_entity.type
_entity.pdbx_description
1 polymer ?
#
loop_
_entity_poly.entity_id
_entity_poly.type
_entity_poly.pdbx_seq_one_letter_code
_entity_poly.pdbx_strand_id
1 'polypeptide(L)'
;MAQYRNVTEFLTKIRETYNKAREEYTLLNDRLDKIEALRKRDIERGWANPQFQKEDTETYQKNKAEIKKQIRAVVDNTNAEYEKIKAECEAVFGEYDRATGKKVDLATVELLKSGILRPDEIKALIN
;
A
#
# COMPACT_ATOMS: atom_id res chain seq x y z
N MET A 1 -13.13 22.60 4.94
CA MET A 1 -13.57 22.01 6.21
C MET A 1 -12.88 20.69 6.44
N ALA A 2 -12.29 20.50 7.60
CA ALA A 2 -11.62 19.23 7.93
C ALA A 2 -12.63 18.11 8.06
N GLN A 3 -12.34 16.96 7.44
CA GLN A 3 -13.18 15.78 7.48
C GLN A 3 -13.08 15.02 8.81
N TYR A 4 -11.99 15.25 9.56
CA TYR A 4 -11.65 14.45 10.72
C TYR A 4 -11.74 15.28 11.99
N ARG A 5 -12.27 14.68 13.04
CA ARG A 5 -12.53 15.37 14.31
C ARG A 5 -11.51 15.06 15.39
N ASN A 6 -10.84 13.91 15.29
CA ASN A 6 -9.90 13.46 16.32
C ASN A 6 -8.87 12.50 15.71
N VAL A 7 -7.89 12.15 16.52
CA VAL A 7 -6.81 11.25 16.10
C VAL A 7 -7.34 9.89 15.67
N THR A 8 -8.36 9.38 16.37
CA THR A 8 -8.95 8.08 16.05
C THR A 8 -9.50 8.03 14.64
N GLU A 9 -10.15 9.09 14.17
CA GLU A 9 -10.67 9.17 12.81
C GLU A 9 -9.55 9.14 11.77
N PHE A 10 -8.45 9.85 12.04
CA PHE A 10 -7.28 9.81 11.15
C PHE A 10 -6.66 8.43 11.11
N LEU A 11 -6.48 7.77 12.26
CA LEU A 11 -5.94 6.43 12.33
C LEU A 11 -6.83 5.42 11.63
N THR A 12 -8.14 5.56 11.77
CA THR A 12 -9.12 4.71 11.08
C THR A 12 -8.97 4.85 9.56
N LYS A 13 -8.85 6.09 9.08
CA LYS A 13 -8.68 6.34 7.65
C LYS A 13 -7.37 5.77 7.12
N ILE A 14 -6.29 5.92 7.87
CA ILE A 14 -5.00 5.32 7.51
C ILE A 14 -5.11 3.81 7.47
N ARG A 15 -5.75 3.21 8.46
CA ARG A 15 -5.99 1.76 8.51
C ARG A 15 -6.77 1.28 7.28
N GLU A 16 -7.85 1.97 6.93
CA GLU A 16 -8.65 1.63 5.75
C GLU A 16 -7.82 1.71 4.47
N THR A 17 -7.00 2.75 4.35
CA THR A 17 -6.13 2.94 3.20
C THR A 17 -5.15 1.78 3.05
N TYR A 18 -4.50 1.38 4.15
CA TYR A 18 -3.56 0.27 4.13
C TYR A 18 -4.23 -1.08 3.95
N ASN A 19 -5.42 -1.29 4.51
CA ASN A 19 -6.16 -2.53 4.33
C ASN A 19 -6.55 -2.72 2.86
N LYS A 20 -7.01 -1.66 2.21
CA LYS A 20 -7.33 -1.69 0.79
C LYS A 20 -6.10 -2.00 -0.05
N ALA A 21 -4.98 -1.35 0.26
CA ALA A 21 -3.72 -1.60 -0.44
C ALA A 21 -3.24 -3.04 -0.25
N ARG A 22 -3.40 -3.58 0.95
CA ARG A 22 -3.04 -4.97 1.24
C ARG A 22 -3.87 -5.94 0.41
N GLU A 23 -5.17 -5.71 0.29
CA GLU A 23 -6.04 -6.54 -0.53
C GLU A 23 -5.62 -6.52 -1.99
N GLU A 24 -5.37 -5.32 -2.54
CA GLU A 24 -4.91 -5.17 -3.91
C GLU A 24 -3.55 -5.83 -4.14
N TYR A 25 -2.63 -5.63 -3.20
CA TYR A 25 -1.30 -6.25 -3.24
C TYR A 25 -1.40 -7.76 -3.22
N THR A 26 -2.24 -8.32 -2.34
CA THR A 26 -2.42 -9.76 -2.22
C THR A 26 -2.95 -10.36 -3.52
N LEU A 27 -3.94 -9.71 -4.15
CA LEU A 27 -4.47 -10.17 -5.44
C LEU A 27 -3.40 -10.16 -6.53
N LEU A 28 -2.60 -9.10 -6.58
CA LEU A 28 -1.53 -8.99 -7.58
C LEU A 28 -0.42 -10.01 -7.32
N ASN A 29 -0.08 -10.21 -6.06
CA ASN A 29 0.94 -11.20 -5.68
C ASN A 29 0.47 -12.62 -6.00
N ASP A 30 -0.82 -12.92 -5.80
CA ASP A 30 -1.39 -14.22 -6.18
C ASP A 30 -1.31 -14.45 -7.69
N ARG A 31 -1.56 -13.40 -8.48
CA ARG A 31 -1.39 -13.47 -9.94
C ARG A 31 0.05 -13.75 -10.31
N LEU A 32 0.98 -13.09 -9.64
CA LEU A 32 2.41 -13.31 -9.88
C LEU A 32 2.80 -14.74 -9.55
N ASP A 33 2.33 -15.27 -8.41
CA ASP A 33 2.59 -16.65 -8.01
C ASP A 33 2.05 -17.65 -9.04
N LYS A 34 0.87 -17.39 -9.60
CA LYS A 34 0.30 -18.22 -10.65
C LYS A 34 1.15 -18.21 -11.93
N ILE A 35 1.65 -17.04 -12.30
CA ILE A 35 2.52 -16.91 -13.47
C ILE A 35 3.83 -17.67 -13.25
N GLU A 36 4.40 -17.55 -12.05
CA GLU A 36 5.63 -18.28 -11.69
C GLU A 36 5.40 -19.78 -11.69
N ALA A 37 4.26 -20.23 -11.18
CA ALA A 37 3.92 -21.65 -11.16
C ALA A 37 3.74 -22.22 -12.57
N LEU A 38 3.08 -21.46 -13.45
CA LEU A 38 2.94 -21.85 -14.86
C LEU A 38 4.29 -21.91 -15.56
N ARG A 39 5.16 -20.93 -15.28
CA ARG A 39 6.51 -20.88 -15.84
C ARG A 39 7.31 -22.12 -15.43
N LYS A 40 7.26 -22.46 -14.13
CA LYS A 40 7.94 -23.63 -13.60
C LYS A 40 7.45 -24.90 -14.25
N ARG A 41 6.14 -25.03 -14.43
CA ARG A 41 5.52 -26.17 -15.10
C ARG A 41 5.98 -26.29 -16.55
N ASP A 42 6.02 -25.16 -17.27
CA ASP A 42 6.46 -25.14 -18.66
C ASP A 42 7.91 -25.55 -18.79
N ILE A 43 8.75 -25.10 -17.87
CA ILE A 43 10.18 -25.50 -17.84
C ILE A 43 10.29 -27.02 -17.58
N GLU A 44 9.53 -27.55 -16.64
CA GLU A 44 9.56 -28.97 -16.30
C GLU A 44 9.09 -29.88 -17.44
N ARG A 45 8.06 -29.41 -18.17
CA ARG A 45 7.51 -30.15 -19.32
C ARG A 45 8.36 -30.03 -20.58
N GLY A 46 9.18 -29.00 -20.66
CA GLY A 46 9.89 -28.64 -21.86
C GLY A 46 8.99 -27.98 -22.90
N TRP A 47 9.59 -27.33 -23.86
CA TRP A 47 8.88 -26.66 -24.95
C TRP A 47 8.94 -27.52 -26.22
N ALA A 48 7.88 -27.43 -27.02
CA ALA A 48 7.77 -28.19 -28.25
C ALA A 48 8.89 -27.86 -29.24
N ASN A 49 9.32 -26.59 -29.28
CA ASN A 49 10.37 -26.12 -30.18
C ASN A 49 10.95 -24.80 -29.68
N PRO A 50 12.11 -24.35 -30.22
CA PRO A 50 12.74 -23.09 -29.79
C PRO A 50 11.88 -21.86 -30.01
N GLN A 51 11.07 -21.82 -31.05
CA GLN A 51 10.18 -20.69 -31.32
C GLN A 51 9.12 -20.56 -30.23
N PHE A 52 8.52 -21.67 -29.82
CA PHE A 52 7.53 -21.68 -28.76
C PHE A 52 8.16 -21.27 -27.43
N GLN A 53 9.36 -21.75 -27.15
CA GLN A 53 10.12 -21.35 -25.96
C GLN A 53 10.31 -19.84 -25.89
N LYS A 54 10.72 -19.25 -27.02
CA LYS A 54 10.94 -17.79 -27.11
C LYS A 54 9.65 -17.02 -26.84
N GLU A 55 8.56 -17.40 -27.48
CA GLU A 55 7.26 -16.75 -27.33
C GLU A 55 6.74 -16.88 -25.90
N ASP A 56 6.84 -18.05 -25.31
CA ASP A 56 6.41 -18.31 -23.94
C ASP A 56 7.22 -17.46 -22.95
N THR A 57 8.54 -17.40 -23.14
CA THR A 57 9.43 -16.60 -22.30
C THR A 57 9.10 -15.10 -22.40
N GLU A 58 8.88 -14.60 -23.61
CA GLU A 58 8.50 -13.21 -23.83
C GLU A 58 7.17 -12.87 -23.18
N THR A 59 6.18 -13.75 -23.30
CA THR A 59 4.87 -13.59 -22.68
C THR A 59 4.99 -13.58 -21.16
N TYR A 60 5.75 -14.49 -20.60
CA TYR A 60 6.01 -14.55 -19.16
C TYR A 60 6.63 -13.26 -18.65
N GLN A 61 7.68 -12.78 -19.31
CA GLN A 61 8.38 -11.56 -18.90
C GLN A 61 7.48 -10.34 -19.00
N LYS A 62 6.68 -10.25 -20.04
CA LYS A 62 5.73 -9.16 -20.24
C LYS A 62 4.67 -9.14 -19.15
N ASN A 63 4.08 -10.30 -18.86
CA ASN A 63 3.04 -10.40 -17.83
C ASN A 63 3.60 -10.10 -16.44
N LYS A 64 4.79 -10.60 -16.14
CA LYS A 64 5.47 -10.34 -14.88
C LYS A 64 5.77 -8.85 -14.69
N ALA A 65 6.28 -8.20 -15.74
CA ALA A 65 6.59 -6.77 -15.72
C ALA A 65 5.32 -5.94 -15.51
N GLU A 66 4.21 -6.32 -16.14
CA GLU A 66 2.94 -5.62 -15.99
C GLU A 66 2.41 -5.73 -14.56
N ILE A 67 2.48 -6.93 -13.96
CA ILE A 67 2.04 -7.12 -12.57
C ILE A 67 2.92 -6.32 -11.62
N LYS A 68 4.23 -6.32 -11.80
CA LYS A 68 5.15 -5.53 -10.97
C LYS A 68 4.87 -4.04 -11.08
N LYS A 69 4.53 -3.57 -12.28
CA LYS A 69 4.13 -2.18 -12.51
C LYS A 69 2.86 -1.84 -11.73
N GLN A 70 1.88 -2.74 -11.74
CA GLN A 70 0.64 -2.56 -11.00
C GLN A 70 0.88 -2.55 -9.49
N ILE A 71 1.75 -3.41 -8.99
CA ILE A 71 2.13 -3.43 -7.56
C ILE A 71 2.77 -2.09 -7.19
N ARG A 72 3.68 -1.59 -8.02
CA ARG A 72 4.32 -0.29 -7.77
C ARG A 72 3.29 0.83 -7.73
N ALA A 73 2.31 0.81 -8.63
CA ALA A 73 1.23 1.79 -8.65
C ALA A 73 0.40 1.74 -7.35
N VAL A 74 0.12 0.55 -6.83
CA VAL A 74 -0.58 0.39 -5.54
C VAL A 74 0.24 1.04 -4.42
N VAL A 75 1.54 0.78 -4.36
CA VAL A 75 2.43 1.36 -3.35
C VAL A 75 2.47 2.88 -3.46
N ASP A 76 2.67 3.41 -4.67
CA ASP A 76 2.78 4.85 -4.90
C ASP A 76 1.47 5.56 -4.55
N ASN A 77 0.33 5.00 -4.95
CA ASN A 77 -0.98 5.57 -4.65
C ASN A 77 -1.27 5.54 -3.15
N THR A 78 -0.88 4.46 -2.48
CA THR A 78 -1.06 4.34 -1.02
C THR A 78 -0.22 5.37 -0.28
N ASN A 79 1.03 5.56 -0.70
CA ASN A 79 1.90 6.57 -0.10
C ASN A 79 1.37 7.98 -0.32
N ALA A 80 0.85 8.28 -1.51
CA ALA A 80 0.24 9.57 -1.81
C ALA A 80 -0.97 9.83 -0.93
N GLU A 81 -1.84 8.84 -0.77
CA GLU A 81 -3.02 8.95 0.09
C GLU A 81 -2.61 9.13 1.56
N TYR A 82 -1.60 8.39 2.02
CA TYR A 82 -1.08 8.54 3.37
C TYR A 82 -0.56 9.96 3.61
N GLU A 83 0.22 10.52 2.69
CA GLU A 83 0.75 11.87 2.84
C GLU A 83 -0.36 12.92 2.88
N LYS A 84 -1.42 12.71 2.10
CA LYS A 84 -2.59 13.58 2.12
C LYS A 84 -3.30 13.54 3.47
N ILE A 85 -3.52 12.36 4.02
CA ILE A 85 -4.16 12.18 5.33
C ILE A 85 -3.29 12.82 6.43
N LYS A 86 -1.99 12.60 6.36
CA LYS A 86 -1.03 13.16 7.29
C LYS A 86 -1.08 14.70 7.30
N ALA A 87 -1.10 15.31 6.11
CA ALA A 87 -1.19 16.76 5.99
C ALA A 87 -2.49 17.32 6.56
N GLU A 88 -3.61 16.63 6.33
CA GLU A 88 -4.90 17.02 6.90
C GLU A 88 -4.88 16.91 8.42
N CYS A 89 -4.27 15.87 8.96
CA CYS A 89 -4.12 15.65 10.39
C CYS A 89 -3.31 16.79 11.03
N GLU A 90 -2.20 17.16 10.44
CA GLU A 90 -1.35 18.23 10.93
C GLU A 90 -2.07 19.57 10.92
N ALA A 91 -2.83 19.85 9.86
CA ALA A 91 -3.60 21.08 9.75
C ALA A 91 -4.67 21.18 10.83
N VAL A 92 -5.41 20.09 11.07
CA VAL A 92 -6.47 20.07 12.08
C VAL A 92 -5.90 20.23 13.48
N PHE A 93 -4.87 19.50 13.81
CA PHE A 93 -4.28 19.59 15.15
C PHE A 93 -3.54 20.89 15.38
N GLY A 94 -2.90 21.44 14.36
CA GLY A 94 -2.27 22.73 14.45
C GLY A 94 -3.28 23.83 14.75
N GLU A 95 -4.42 23.83 14.05
CA GLU A 95 -5.49 24.79 14.27
C GLU A 95 -6.13 24.60 15.63
N TYR A 96 -6.39 23.35 16.02
CA TYR A 96 -6.99 23.03 17.30
C TYR A 96 -6.11 23.52 18.46
N ASP A 97 -4.83 23.23 18.41
CA ASP A 97 -3.88 23.63 19.46
C ASP A 97 -3.83 25.14 19.61
N ARG A 98 -3.79 25.88 18.51
CA ARG A 98 -3.77 27.34 18.52
C ARG A 98 -5.07 27.94 19.05
N ALA A 99 -6.19 27.35 18.69
CA ALA A 99 -7.50 27.88 19.08
C ALA A 99 -7.85 27.60 20.53
N THR A 100 -7.49 26.44 21.04
CA THR A 100 -7.91 25.97 22.36
C THR A 100 -6.81 26.01 23.41
N GLY A 101 -5.55 26.11 23.01
CA GLY A 101 -4.41 26.04 23.90
C GLY A 101 -4.17 24.67 24.51
N LYS A 102 -4.87 23.66 24.04
CA LYS A 102 -4.70 22.28 24.51
C LYS A 102 -3.57 21.61 23.75
N LYS A 103 -2.80 20.81 24.47
CA LYS A 103 -1.75 20.01 23.85
C LYS A 103 -2.37 18.81 23.15
N VAL A 104 -1.99 18.60 21.92
CA VAL A 104 -2.33 17.38 21.18
C VAL A 104 -1.36 16.28 21.62
N ASP A 105 -1.75 15.02 21.47
CA ASP A 105 -0.87 13.90 21.72
C ASP A 105 0.29 13.92 20.73
N LEU A 106 1.41 14.49 21.15
CA LEU A 106 2.59 14.66 20.30
C LEU A 106 3.16 13.34 19.83
N ALA A 107 3.11 12.30 20.68
CA ALA A 107 3.64 11.00 20.31
C ALA A 107 2.90 10.43 19.08
N THR A 108 1.56 10.50 19.08
CA THR A 108 0.75 10.04 17.95
C THR A 108 0.99 10.88 16.71
N VAL A 109 1.05 12.20 16.87
CA VAL A 109 1.29 13.11 15.75
C VAL A 109 2.67 12.87 15.13
N GLU A 110 3.68 12.67 15.97
CA GLU A 110 5.03 12.36 15.49
C GLU A 110 5.10 11.03 14.74
N LEU A 111 4.38 10.02 15.22
CA LEU A 111 4.30 8.73 14.52
C LEU A 111 3.66 8.91 13.14
N LEU A 112 2.62 9.73 13.02
CA LEU A 112 2.00 10.04 11.75
C LEU A 112 2.94 10.82 10.83
N LYS A 113 3.68 11.77 11.38
CA LYS A 113 4.62 12.58 10.61
C LYS A 113 5.81 11.79 10.10
N SER A 114 6.28 10.82 10.87
CA SER A 114 7.46 10.04 10.50
C SER A 114 7.23 9.18 9.26
N GLY A 115 6.00 8.84 8.97
CA GLY A 115 5.67 8.00 7.82
C GLY A 115 6.16 6.57 7.92
N ILE A 116 6.57 6.12 9.10
CA ILE A 116 7.11 4.78 9.30
C ILE A 116 6.14 3.79 9.92
N LEU A 117 4.88 4.19 10.09
CA LEU A 117 3.86 3.27 10.59
C LEU A 117 3.54 2.21 9.54
N ARG A 118 3.66 0.94 9.94
CA ARG A 118 3.23 -0.18 9.12
C ARG A 118 1.78 -0.54 9.44
N PRO A 119 1.08 -1.29 8.58
CA PRO A 119 -0.33 -1.65 8.83
C PRO A 119 -0.57 -2.32 10.17
N ASP A 120 0.32 -3.20 10.60
CA ASP A 120 0.22 -3.88 11.88
C ASP A 120 0.41 -2.91 13.05
N GLU A 121 1.32 -1.94 12.93
CA GLU A 121 1.54 -0.90 13.93
C GLU A 121 0.33 0.03 14.05
N ILE A 122 -0.26 0.41 12.91
CA ILE A 122 -1.47 1.23 12.89
C ILE A 122 -2.62 0.47 13.56
N LYS A 123 -2.76 -0.81 13.27
CA LYS A 123 -3.77 -1.66 13.88
C LYS A 123 -3.61 -1.72 15.40
N ALA A 124 -2.38 -1.83 15.90
CA ALA A 124 -2.09 -1.84 17.32
C ALA A 124 -2.48 -0.51 17.98
N LEU A 125 -2.29 0.62 17.31
CA LEU A 125 -2.67 1.93 17.83
C LEU A 125 -4.19 2.13 17.90
N ILE A 126 -4.91 1.53 16.97
CA ILE A 126 -6.38 1.67 16.88
C ILE A 126 -7.09 0.72 17.87
N ASN A 127 -6.54 -0.46 18.06
CA ASN A 127 -7.09 -1.43 19.00
C ASN A 127 -6.67 -1.11 20.42
#